data_2257d6dfdbb474fd06dd1594e0e5c4c7
#
_entry.id   2257d6dfdbb474fd06dd1594e0e5c4c7
#
_cell.length_a   1.000
_cell.length_b   1.000
_cell.length_c   1.000
_cell.angle_alpha   90.00
_cell.angle_beta   90.00
_cell.angle_gamma   90.00
#
_symmetry.space_group_name_H-M   'P 1'
#
loop_
_entity.id
_entity.type
_entity.pdbx_description
1 polymer ?
#
loop_
_entity_poly.entity_id
_entity_poly.type
_entity_poly.pdbx_seq_one_letter_code
_entity_poly.pdbx_strand_id
1 'polypeptide(L)'
;MNSIQASEVKKICLACEAGAGSSLMVKNGLIKKAKKAGLDVEIVHAPATQIPSDSDIVVCHTGLSGAAKAAAPENTVIVQFTMFMNDPSLKKLISDLSEGNEIFSS
;
A
#
# COMPACT_ATOMS: atom_id res chain seq x y z
N MET A 1 -3.65 -5.63 15.93
CA MET A 1 -3.48 -4.73 14.77
C MET A 1 -2.03 -4.76 14.33
N ASN A 2 -1.78 -5.00 13.05
CA ASN A 2 -0.41 -5.05 12.53
C ASN A 2 0.15 -3.65 12.34
N SER A 3 1.44 -3.53 12.53
CA SER A 3 2.15 -2.26 12.29
C SER A 3 3.57 -2.56 11.82
N ILE A 4 4.20 -1.56 11.22
CA ILE A 4 5.58 -1.65 10.75
C ILE A 4 6.26 -0.29 10.89
N GLN A 5 7.54 -0.30 11.24
CA GLN A 5 8.32 0.93 11.29
C GLN A 5 8.65 1.41 9.88
N ALA A 6 8.60 2.72 9.66
CA ALA A 6 8.89 3.29 8.35
C ALA A 6 10.25 2.85 7.80
N SER A 7 11.25 2.76 8.67
CA SER A 7 12.60 2.35 8.27
C SER A 7 12.69 0.88 7.81
N GLU A 8 11.69 0.08 8.13
CA GLU A 8 11.65 -1.33 7.74
C GLU A 8 10.87 -1.57 6.45
N VAL A 9 10.19 -0.55 5.94
CA VAL A 9 9.36 -0.70 4.73
C VAL A 9 10.26 -0.69 3.50
N LYS A 10 10.25 -1.78 2.76
CA LYS A 10 11.02 -1.92 1.51
C LYS A 10 10.13 -2.10 0.30
N LYS A 11 8.97 -2.74 0.47
CA LYS A 11 8.08 -3.06 -0.63
C LYS A 11 6.63 -2.81 -0.26
N ILE A 12 5.95 -2.05 -1.11
CA ILE A 12 4.52 -1.78 -1.00
C ILE A 12 3.82 -2.42 -2.19
N CYS A 13 2.84 -3.27 -1.92
CA CYS A 13 2.05 -3.91 -2.97
C CYS A 13 0.67 -3.27 -3.04
N LEU A 14 0.28 -2.79 -4.21
CA LEU A 14 -1.08 -2.33 -4.45
C LEU A 14 -1.91 -3.54 -4.91
N ALA A 15 -2.81 -3.98 -4.05
CA ALA A 15 -3.74 -5.06 -4.38
C ALA A 15 -4.87 -4.51 -5.24
N CYS A 16 -5.16 -5.16 -6.35
CA CYS A 16 -6.15 -4.68 -7.32
C CYS A 16 -6.98 -5.83 -7.85
N GLU A 17 -8.06 -5.48 -8.56
CA GLU A 17 -8.80 -6.45 -9.35
C GLU A 17 -8.07 -6.67 -10.67
N ALA A 18 -8.09 -7.90 -11.16
CA ALA A 18 -7.50 -8.23 -12.46
C ALA A 18 -8.16 -7.38 -13.55
N GLY A 19 -7.36 -6.66 -14.33
CA GLY A 19 -7.87 -5.85 -15.43
C GLY A 19 -8.36 -4.46 -15.05
N ALA A 20 -8.27 -4.06 -13.79
CA ALA A 20 -8.73 -2.72 -13.35
C ALA A 20 -7.68 -1.65 -13.67
N GLY A 21 -7.97 -0.79 -14.64
CA GLY A 21 -7.05 0.28 -15.04
C GLY A 21 -6.86 1.37 -13.97
N SER A 22 -7.86 1.59 -13.12
CA SER A 22 -7.79 2.58 -12.06
C SER A 22 -6.68 2.30 -11.05
N SER A 23 -6.32 1.04 -10.87
CA SER A 23 -5.22 0.66 -9.95
C SER A 23 -3.87 1.20 -10.42
N LEU A 24 -3.67 1.29 -11.73
CA LEU A 24 -2.43 1.87 -12.28
C LEU A 24 -2.31 3.35 -11.94
N MET A 25 -3.42 4.07 -11.92
CA MET A 25 -3.43 5.49 -11.53
C MET A 25 -2.99 5.65 -10.07
N VAL A 26 -3.51 4.81 -9.19
CA VAL A 26 -3.13 4.83 -7.78
C VAL A 26 -1.66 4.49 -7.61
N LYS A 27 -1.19 3.44 -8.29
CA LYS A 27 0.21 3.02 -8.25
C LYS A 27 1.14 4.15 -8.71
N ASN A 28 0.83 4.76 -9.85
CA ASN A 28 1.65 5.85 -10.39
C ASN A 28 1.65 7.06 -9.46
N GLY A 29 0.52 7.37 -8.86
CA GLY A 29 0.43 8.44 -7.87
C GLY A 29 1.27 8.18 -6.64
N LEU A 30 1.27 6.94 -6.15
CA LEU A 30 2.11 6.55 -5.01
C LEU A 30 3.59 6.64 -5.36
N ILE A 31 3.98 6.18 -6.54
CA ILE A 31 5.37 6.25 -6.99
C ILE A 31 5.84 7.69 -7.05
N LYS A 32 5.02 8.59 -7.62
CA LYS A 32 5.36 10.01 -7.70
C LYS A 32 5.52 10.63 -6.32
N LYS A 33 4.59 10.34 -5.42
CA LYS A 33 4.64 10.88 -4.05
C LYS A 33 5.84 10.36 -3.29
N ALA A 34 6.16 9.08 -3.45
CA ALA A 34 7.32 8.47 -2.80
C ALA A 34 8.62 9.10 -3.30
N LYS A 35 8.76 9.28 -4.60
CA LYS A 35 9.95 9.93 -5.18
C LYS A 35 10.09 11.37 -4.70
N LYS A 36 8.97 12.10 -4.65
CA LYS A 36 8.98 13.49 -4.20
C LYS A 36 9.37 13.61 -2.73
N ALA A 37 9.02 12.62 -1.93
CA ALA A 37 9.39 12.58 -0.51
C ALA A 37 10.79 11.99 -0.28
N GLY A 38 11.48 11.55 -1.32
CA GLY A 38 12.81 10.96 -1.19
C GLY A 38 12.82 9.54 -0.65
N LEU A 39 11.72 8.82 -0.80
CA LEU A 39 11.60 7.47 -0.26
C LEU A 39 12.19 6.44 -1.23
N ASP A 40 12.92 5.48 -0.68
CA ASP A 40 13.54 4.39 -1.44
C ASP A 40 12.75 3.10 -1.18
N VAL A 41 11.50 3.07 -1.63
CA VAL A 41 10.63 1.91 -1.49
C VAL A 41 10.21 1.42 -2.87
N GLU A 42 10.08 0.10 -3.00
CA GLU A 42 9.57 -0.52 -4.22
C GLU A 42 8.05 -0.55 -4.15
N ILE A 43 7.39 -0.06 -5.19
CA ILE A 43 5.92 -0.08 -5.28
C ILE A 43 5.53 -0.94 -6.47
N VAL A 44 4.84 -2.04 -6.18
CA VAL A 44 4.37 -2.99 -7.20
C VAL A 44 2.86 -3.13 -7.11
N HIS A 45 2.26 -3.77 -8.11
CA HIS A 45 0.85 -4.11 -8.06
C HIS A 45 0.66 -5.59 -8.37
N ALA A 46 -0.41 -6.17 -7.82
CA ALA A 46 -0.76 -7.57 -8.04
C ALA A 46 -2.25 -7.76 -7.79
N PRO A 47 -2.86 -8.80 -8.36
CA PRO A 47 -4.23 -9.15 -7.98
C PRO A 47 -4.33 -9.39 -6.47
N ALA A 48 -5.47 -9.01 -5.88
CA ALA A 48 -5.66 -9.14 -4.44
C ALA A 48 -5.51 -10.58 -3.94
N THR A 49 -5.65 -11.57 -4.81
CA THR A 49 -5.49 -12.98 -4.47
C THR A 49 -4.06 -13.50 -4.66
N GLN A 50 -3.14 -12.67 -5.18
CA GLN A 50 -1.77 -13.09 -5.50
C GLN A 50 -0.75 -12.08 -4.98
N ILE A 51 -0.89 -11.68 -3.73
CA ILE A 51 0.01 -10.71 -3.10
C ILE A 51 1.37 -11.36 -2.85
N PRO A 52 2.48 -10.73 -3.28
CA PRO A 52 3.81 -11.27 -3.01
C PRO A 52 4.07 -11.43 -1.51
N SER A 53 4.72 -12.52 -1.13
CA SER A 53 4.98 -12.85 0.28
C SER A 53 5.99 -11.90 0.95
N ASP A 54 6.75 -11.15 0.17
CA ASP A 54 7.73 -10.19 0.67
C ASP A 54 7.17 -8.76 0.77
N SER A 55 5.85 -8.59 0.62
CA SER A 55 5.21 -7.29 0.75
C SER A 55 5.20 -6.85 2.22
N ASP A 56 5.69 -5.66 2.48
CA ASP A 56 5.68 -5.08 3.83
C ASP A 56 4.37 -4.39 4.12
N ILE A 57 3.84 -3.69 3.12
CA ILE A 57 2.55 -3.00 3.21
C ILE A 57 1.74 -3.36 1.97
N VAL A 58 0.46 -3.65 2.19
CA VAL A 58 -0.49 -3.86 1.11
C VAL A 58 -1.48 -2.69 1.12
N VAL A 59 -1.61 -2.02 -0.01
CA VAL A 59 -2.57 -0.93 -0.19
C VAL A 59 -3.71 -1.46 -1.04
N CYS A 60 -4.94 -1.33 -0.56
CA CYS A 60 -6.10 -1.83 -1.30
C CYS A 60 -7.32 -0.92 -1.12
N HIS A 61 -8.22 -0.97 -2.10
CA HIS A 61 -9.52 -0.33 -1.95
C HIS A 61 -10.33 -1.07 -0.89
N THR A 62 -11.16 -0.35 -0.15
CA THR A 62 -11.97 -0.95 0.92
C THR A 62 -12.80 -2.14 0.44
N GLY A 63 -13.28 -2.11 -0.80
CA GLY A 63 -14.03 -3.23 -1.38
C GLY A 63 -13.22 -4.50 -1.58
N LEU A 64 -11.88 -4.42 -1.59
CA LEU A 64 -10.99 -5.56 -1.75
C LEU A 64 -10.31 -5.98 -0.46
N SER A 65 -10.62 -5.33 0.66
CA SER A 65 -9.90 -5.56 1.92
C SER A 65 -10.01 -6.99 2.41
N GLY A 66 -11.16 -7.63 2.23
CA GLY A 66 -11.34 -9.04 2.63
C GLY A 66 -10.42 -9.97 1.86
N ALA A 67 -10.36 -9.83 0.52
CA ALA A 67 -9.49 -10.63 -0.31
C ALA A 67 -8.01 -10.35 -0.02
N ALA A 68 -7.66 -9.09 0.16
CA ALA A 68 -6.29 -8.70 0.48
C ALA A 68 -5.84 -9.27 1.82
N LYS A 69 -6.68 -9.21 2.84
CA LYS A 69 -6.36 -9.78 4.16
C LYS A 69 -6.19 -11.29 4.10
N ALA A 70 -7.00 -11.97 3.27
CA ALA A 70 -6.90 -13.42 3.13
C ALA A 70 -5.63 -13.85 2.40
N ALA A 71 -5.15 -13.04 1.45
CA ALA A 71 -3.99 -13.38 0.62
C ALA A 71 -2.67 -12.83 1.16
N ALA A 72 -2.71 -11.78 1.98
CA ALA A 72 -1.50 -11.15 2.50
C ALA A 72 -0.81 -12.02 3.56
N PRO A 73 0.52 -11.94 3.68
CA PRO A 73 1.22 -12.58 4.79
C PRO A 73 0.68 -12.10 6.14
N GLU A 74 0.78 -12.95 7.15
CA GLU A 74 0.16 -12.71 8.46
C GLU A 74 0.56 -11.38 9.09
N ASN A 75 1.81 -10.99 8.94
CA ASN A 75 2.34 -9.78 9.58
C ASN A 75 2.32 -8.55 8.68
N THR A 76 1.69 -8.63 7.53
CA THR A 76 1.65 -7.52 6.57
C THR A 76 0.69 -6.44 7.04
N VAL A 77 1.12 -5.20 6.94
CA VAL A 77 0.27 -4.04 7.24
C VAL A 77 -0.63 -3.77 6.04
N ILE A 78 -1.93 -3.62 6.28
CA ILE A 78 -2.89 -3.35 5.22
C ILE A 78 -3.45 -1.95 5.38
N VAL A 79 -3.26 -1.12 4.36
CA VAL A 79 -3.76 0.25 4.31
C VAL A 79 -4.88 0.33 3.29
N GLN A 80 -6.07 0.71 3.74
CA GLN A 80 -7.24 0.80 2.88
C GLN A 80 -7.46 2.23 2.40
N PHE A 81 -7.91 2.38 1.17
CA PHE A 81 -8.30 3.67 0.63
C PHE A 81 -9.69 3.59 0.00
N THR A 82 -10.35 4.72 -0.10
CA THR A 82 -11.70 4.82 -0.68
C THR A 82 -11.73 5.59 -1.99
N MET A 83 -10.79 6.50 -2.19
CA MET A 83 -10.73 7.33 -3.39
C MET A 83 -9.50 7.01 -4.21
N PHE A 84 -9.66 6.92 -5.52
CA PHE A 84 -8.53 6.64 -6.40
C PHE A 84 -7.62 7.84 -6.64
N MET A 85 -8.08 9.04 -6.28
CA MET A 85 -7.27 10.26 -6.40
C MET A 85 -7.28 11.02 -5.08
N ASN A 86 -6.10 11.45 -4.64
CA ASN A 86 -5.94 12.31 -3.47
C ASN A 86 -6.56 11.74 -2.18
N ASP A 87 -6.50 10.43 -2.00
CA ASP A 87 -7.06 9.80 -0.81
C ASP A 87 -6.25 10.20 0.43
N PRO A 88 -6.91 10.64 1.53
CA PRO A 88 -6.21 11.03 2.75
C PRO A 88 -5.40 9.88 3.37
N SER A 89 -5.86 8.63 3.27
CA SER A 89 -5.11 7.49 3.81
C SER A 89 -3.79 7.29 3.09
N LEU A 90 -3.76 7.48 1.78
CA LEU A 90 -2.54 7.36 0.99
C LEU A 90 -1.59 8.52 1.27
N LYS A 91 -2.11 9.73 1.43
CA LYS A 91 -1.29 10.88 1.81
C LYS A 91 -0.66 10.66 3.19
N LYS A 92 -1.44 10.14 4.13
CA LYS A 92 -0.94 9.83 5.46
C LYS A 92 0.15 8.76 5.42
N LEU A 93 -0.03 7.72 4.60
CA LEU A 93 0.97 6.66 4.44
C LEU A 93 2.31 7.25 3.98
N ILE A 94 2.31 8.07 2.96
CA ILE A 94 3.54 8.69 2.44
C ILE A 94 4.15 9.63 3.48
N SER A 95 3.32 10.42 4.17
CA SER A 95 3.78 11.32 5.23
C SER A 95 4.44 10.53 6.37
N ASP A 96 3.82 9.46 6.83
CA ASP A 96 4.38 8.63 7.90
C ASP A 96 5.70 8.00 7.48
N LEU A 97 5.80 7.54 6.24
CA LEU A 97 7.04 6.98 5.71
C LEU A 97 8.15 8.03 5.66
N SER A 98 7.83 9.24 5.22
CA SER A 98 8.84 10.30 5.10
C SER A 98 9.27 10.85 6.46
N GLU A 99 8.39 10.81 7.46
CA GLU A 99 8.68 11.29 8.82
C GLU A 99 9.28 10.21 9.72
N GLY A 100 9.34 8.97 9.27
CA GLY A 100 9.88 7.88 10.06
C GLY A 100 8.92 7.35 11.12
N ASN A 101 7.63 7.59 10.96
CA ASN A 101 6.61 7.14 11.91
C ASN A 101 6.23 5.68 11.67
N GLU A 102 5.67 5.05 12.70
CA GLU A 102 5.13 3.70 12.57
C GLU A 102 3.83 3.71 11.76
N ILE A 103 3.69 2.75 10.86
CA ILE A 103 2.51 2.61 10.00
C ILE A 103 1.63 1.48 10.56
N PHE A 104 0.35 1.77 10.76
CA PHE A 104 -0.62 0.82 11.29
C PHE A 104 -1.61 0.39 10.22
N SER A 105 -2.09 -0.85 10.35
CA SER A 105 -3.18 -1.35 9.51
C SER A 105 -4.45 -0.53 9.73
N SER A 106 -5.17 -0.27 8.68
CA SER A 106 -6.44 0.46 8.76
C SER A 106 -7.65 -0.47 8.68
#